data_54ba12ced3da6f7efba84b52c13c218b
#
_entry.id   54ba12ced3da6f7efba84b52c13c218b
#
_cell.length_a   1.000
_cell.length_b   1.000
_cell.length_c   1.000
_cell.angle_alpha   90.00
_cell.angle_beta   90.00
_cell.angle_gamma   90.00
#
_symmetry.space_group_name_H-M   'P 1'
#
loop_
_entity.id
_entity.type
_entity.pdbx_description
1 polymer ?
#
loop_
_entity_poly.entity_id
_entity_poly.type
_entity_poly.pdbx_seq_one_letter_code
_entity_poly.pdbx_strand_id
1 'polypeptide(L)'
;MLIAMTLGGILEGTGALGVVVDRMTRSVTSPGGLILATLVSCYLMTIGTGNGMLSIIVPARAFEKKFRDMGIQSRVLSRTLEDAVTLGIALVPYSMAAFFIVGVLKIDAMQYIPYAFVNWIFPIFSLTYGFTGFAIWKINKDAGNSPAESEA
;
A
#
# COMPACT_ATOMS: atom_id res chain seq x y z
N MET A 1 -12.00 16.86 -12.04
CA MET A 1 -11.13 16.66 -10.85
C MET A 1 -11.88 16.84 -9.54
N LEU A 2 -12.61 17.92 -9.31
CA LEU A 2 -13.40 18.12 -8.09
C LEU A 2 -14.36 16.95 -7.78
N ILE A 3 -15.05 16.42 -8.80
CA ILE A 3 -15.98 15.29 -8.64
C ILE A 3 -15.27 14.04 -8.13
N ALA A 4 -14.08 13.72 -8.65
CA ALA A 4 -13.32 12.54 -8.22
C ALA A 4 -12.81 12.70 -6.77
N MET A 5 -12.34 13.90 -6.39
CA MET A 5 -11.95 14.19 -5.02
C MET A 5 -13.14 14.17 -4.05
N THR A 6 -14.29 14.67 -4.46
CA THR A 6 -15.52 14.63 -3.65
C THR A 6 -15.98 13.18 -3.44
N LEU A 7 -15.97 12.37 -4.50
CA LEU A 7 -16.31 10.95 -4.40
C LEU A 7 -15.35 10.21 -3.48
N GLY A 8 -14.03 10.47 -3.61
CA GLY A 8 -13.01 9.94 -2.72
C GLY A 8 -13.27 10.31 -1.26
N GLY A 9 -13.57 11.58 -0.97
CA GLY A 9 -13.91 12.05 0.37
C GLY A 9 -15.18 11.42 0.95
N ILE A 10 -16.19 11.15 0.12
CA ILE A 10 -17.41 10.44 0.55
C ILE A 10 -17.09 8.98 0.88
N LEU A 11 -16.34 8.28 0.04
CA LEU A 11 -15.93 6.89 0.28
C LEU A 11 -15.08 6.75 1.55
N GLU A 12 -14.24 7.74 1.82
CA GLU A 12 -13.46 7.84 3.05
C GLU A 12 -14.37 8.09 4.27
N GLY A 13 -15.23 9.11 4.20
CA GLY A 13 -16.12 9.50 5.30
C GLY A 13 -17.14 8.40 5.66
N THR A 14 -17.55 7.57 4.72
CA THR A 14 -18.44 6.41 4.98
C THR A 14 -17.72 5.21 5.58
N GLY A 15 -16.37 5.18 5.58
CA GLY A 15 -15.60 4.03 6.04
C GLY A 15 -15.73 2.78 5.18
N ALA A 16 -16.41 2.87 4.03
CA ALA A 16 -16.68 1.73 3.15
C ALA A 16 -15.39 1.04 2.68
N LEU A 17 -14.36 1.82 2.36
CA LEU A 17 -13.06 1.30 1.97
C LEU A 17 -12.38 0.52 3.10
N GLY A 18 -12.50 0.97 4.35
CA GLY A 18 -11.98 0.27 5.52
C GLY A 18 -12.60 -1.11 5.69
N VAL A 19 -13.92 -1.21 5.51
CA VAL A 19 -14.65 -2.50 5.59
C VAL A 19 -14.16 -3.48 4.52
N VAL A 20 -13.90 -3.00 3.31
CA VAL A 20 -13.37 -3.85 2.21
C VAL A 20 -11.97 -4.36 2.58
N VAL A 21 -11.10 -3.50 3.07
CA VAL A 21 -9.74 -3.86 3.51
C VAL A 21 -9.77 -4.90 4.63
N ASP A 22 -10.63 -4.70 5.64
CA ASP A 22 -10.81 -5.65 6.75
C ASP A 22 -11.30 -7.02 6.26
N ARG A 23 -12.22 -7.04 5.30
CA ARG A 23 -12.72 -8.28 4.72
C ARG A 23 -11.63 -9.02 3.94
N MET A 24 -10.81 -8.31 3.19
CA MET A 24 -9.66 -8.88 2.47
C MET A 24 -8.64 -9.47 3.45
N THR A 25 -8.37 -8.79 4.56
CA THR A 25 -7.45 -9.27 5.61
C THR A 25 -7.88 -10.61 6.19
N ARG A 26 -9.17 -10.81 6.41
CA ARG A 26 -9.72 -12.05 6.98
C ARG A 26 -9.64 -13.24 6.03
N SER A 27 -9.70 -13.00 4.73
CA SER A 27 -9.75 -14.04 3.70
C SER A 27 -8.38 -14.68 3.40
N VAL A 28 -7.29 -14.11 3.90
CA VAL A 28 -5.93 -14.51 3.55
C VAL A 28 -5.35 -15.52 4.53
N THR A 29 -4.81 -16.61 3.99
CA THR A 29 -4.20 -17.72 4.77
C THR A 29 -2.73 -17.97 4.43
N SER A 30 -2.22 -17.41 3.31
CA SER A 30 -0.84 -17.65 2.87
C SER A 30 0.00 -16.36 2.89
N PRO A 31 1.32 -16.44 3.14
CA PRO A 31 2.21 -15.27 3.15
C PRO A 31 2.19 -14.47 1.84
N GLY A 32 2.27 -15.16 0.69
CA GLY A 32 2.19 -14.50 -0.62
C GLY A 32 0.83 -13.87 -0.88
N GLY A 33 -0.25 -14.56 -0.47
CA GLY A 33 -1.60 -14.00 -0.51
C GLY A 33 -1.77 -12.77 0.37
N LEU A 34 -1.06 -12.70 1.51
CA LEU A 34 -1.08 -11.55 2.40
C LEU A 34 -0.45 -10.32 1.74
N ILE A 35 0.69 -10.48 1.09
CA ILE A 35 1.35 -9.40 0.34
C ILE A 35 0.46 -8.94 -0.82
N LEU A 36 -0.11 -9.88 -1.58
CA LEU A 36 -1.05 -9.56 -2.67
C LEU A 36 -2.27 -8.78 -2.17
N ALA A 37 -2.91 -9.25 -1.09
CA ALA A 37 -4.06 -8.57 -0.50
C ALA A 37 -3.71 -7.17 0.00
N THR A 38 -2.53 -6.98 0.59
CA THR A 38 -2.03 -5.67 1.00
C THR A 38 -1.85 -4.74 -0.19
N LEU A 39 -1.18 -5.21 -1.26
CA LEU A 39 -1.00 -4.43 -2.50
C LEU A 39 -2.34 -4.01 -3.10
N VAL A 40 -3.25 -4.96 -3.29
CA VAL A 40 -4.58 -4.68 -3.87
C VAL A 40 -5.36 -3.70 -2.99
N SER A 41 -5.31 -3.86 -1.67
CA SER A 41 -5.96 -2.93 -0.72
C SER A 41 -5.39 -1.52 -0.83
N CYS A 42 -4.07 -1.39 -0.94
CA CYS A 42 -3.41 -0.10 -1.12
C CYS A 42 -3.82 0.58 -2.43
N TYR A 43 -3.86 -0.17 -3.53
CA TYR A 43 -4.31 0.37 -4.82
C TYR A 43 -5.78 0.79 -4.79
N LEU A 44 -6.66 -0.03 -4.20
CA LEU A 44 -8.07 0.33 -4.02
C LEU A 44 -8.23 1.62 -3.21
N MET A 45 -7.47 1.74 -2.11
CA MET A 45 -7.48 2.96 -1.30
C MET A 45 -6.92 4.16 -2.07
N THR A 46 -5.82 3.99 -2.80
CA THR A 46 -5.19 5.07 -3.58
C THR A 46 -6.11 5.56 -4.70
N ILE A 47 -6.74 4.63 -5.43
CA ILE A 47 -7.70 4.97 -6.48
C ILE A 47 -8.99 5.55 -5.87
N GLY A 48 -9.46 5.01 -4.75
CA GLY A 48 -10.69 5.48 -4.12
C GLY A 48 -10.58 6.87 -3.49
N THR A 49 -9.45 7.18 -2.85
CA THR A 49 -9.27 8.44 -2.10
C THR A 49 -8.42 9.47 -2.81
N GLY A 50 -7.50 9.06 -3.69
CA GLY A 50 -6.46 9.93 -4.26
C GLY A 50 -5.46 10.45 -3.21
N ASN A 51 -5.54 9.95 -1.96
CA ASN A 51 -4.77 10.42 -0.82
C ASN A 51 -3.77 9.33 -0.36
N GLY A 52 -2.47 9.61 -0.52
CA GLY A 52 -1.41 8.66 -0.18
C GLY A 52 -1.34 8.32 1.30
N MET A 53 -1.57 9.29 2.20
CA MET A 53 -1.50 9.05 3.64
C MET A 53 -2.52 8.00 4.09
N LEU A 54 -3.77 8.14 3.68
CA LEU A 54 -4.84 7.20 4.01
C LEU A 54 -4.63 5.84 3.37
N SER A 55 -4.13 5.82 2.14
CA SER A 55 -3.81 4.60 1.41
C SER A 55 -2.70 3.78 2.06
N ILE A 56 -1.88 4.39 2.93
CA ILE A 56 -0.87 3.71 3.75
C ILE A 56 -1.45 3.35 5.12
N ILE A 57 -2.06 4.31 5.84
CA ILE A 57 -2.44 4.15 7.24
C ILE A 57 -3.52 3.09 7.42
N VAL A 58 -4.55 3.10 6.56
CA VAL A 58 -5.69 2.17 6.71
C VAL A 58 -5.26 0.72 6.47
N PRO A 59 -4.61 0.36 5.35
CA PRO A 59 -4.11 -1.00 5.15
C PRO A 59 -3.04 -1.38 6.18
N ALA A 60 -2.13 -0.46 6.56
CA ALA A 60 -1.11 -0.74 7.56
C ALA A 60 -1.73 -1.26 8.86
N ARG A 61 -2.71 -0.55 9.42
CA ARG A 61 -3.40 -0.96 10.65
C ARG A 61 -4.19 -2.26 10.50
N ALA A 62 -4.86 -2.44 9.36
CA ALA A 62 -5.67 -3.62 9.11
C ALA A 62 -4.81 -4.90 8.98
N PHE A 63 -3.67 -4.80 8.31
CA PHE A 63 -2.82 -5.96 8.03
C PHE A 63 -1.75 -6.21 9.10
N GLU A 64 -1.38 -5.22 9.93
CA GLU A 64 -0.32 -5.34 10.94
C GLU A 64 -0.48 -6.58 11.83
N LYS A 65 -1.67 -6.77 12.40
CA LYS A 65 -1.95 -7.93 13.25
C LYS A 65 -1.76 -9.23 12.50
N LYS A 66 -2.23 -9.32 11.25
CA LYS A 66 -2.14 -10.52 10.43
C LYS A 66 -0.69 -10.87 10.06
N PHE A 67 0.13 -9.87 9.73
CA PHE A 67 1.57 -10.06 9.49
C PHE A 67 2.26 -10.60 10.73
N ARG A 68 1.94 -10.06 11.90
CA ARG A 68 2.47 -10.49 13.20
C ARG A 68 2.04 -11.92 13.54
N ASP A 69 0.75 -12.23 13.36
CA ASP A 69 0.20 -13.58 13.63
C ASP A 69 0.84 -14.65 12.72
N MET A 70 1.20 -14.28 11.49
CA MET A 70 1.90 -15.18 10.56
C MET A 70 3.42 -15.20 10.75
N GLY A 71 3.95 -14.51 11.77
CA GLY A 71 5.38 -14.49 12.07
C GLY A 71 6.21 -13.72 11.04
N ILE A 72 5.61 -12.81 10.28
CA ILE A 72 6.28 -11.99 9.28
C ILE A 72 6.67 -10.65 9.93
N GLN A 73 7.89 -10.20 9.69
CA GLN A 73 8.37 -8.93 10.25
C GLN A 73 7.60 -7.74 9.68
N SER A 74 7.32 -6.73 10.53
CA SER A 74 6.64 -5.49 10.14
C SER A 74 7.38 -4.74 9.02
N ARG A 75 8.68 -4.99 8.88
CA ARG A 75 9.52 -4.45 7.80
C ARG A 75 9.03 -4.86 6.40
N VAL A 76 8.49 -6.08 6.26
CA VAL A 76 7.91 -6.58 5.00
C VAL A 76 6.62 -5.83 4.69
N LEU A 77 5.78 -5.60 5.70
CA LEU A 77 4.56 -4.80 5.55
C LEU A 77 4.89 -3.37 5.11
N SER A 78 5.81 -2.69 5.79
CA SER A 78 6.23 -1.32 5.47
C SER A 78 6.69 -1.19 4.01
N ARG A 79 7.56 -2.12 3.57
CA ARG A 79 8.04 -2.16 2.20
C ARG A 79 6.90 -2.35 1.19
N THR A 80 5.99 -3.27 1.47
CA THR A 80 4.84 -3.52 0.57
C THR A 80 3.93 -2.31 0.44
N LEU A 81 3.72 -1.57 1.55
CA LEU A 81 2.94 -0.34 1.55
C LEU A 81 3.62 0.76 0.73
N GLU A 82 4.94 0.92 0.88
CA GLU A 82 5.71 1.89 0.08
C GLU A 82 5.69 1.55 -1.40
N ASP A 83 5.99 0.31 -1.76
CA ASP A 83 6.00 -0.14 -3.16
C ASP A 83 4.63 0.06 -3.83
N ALA A 84 3.53 -0.11 -3.10
CA ALA A 84 2.19 0.06 -3.63
C ALA A 84 1.76 1.53 -3.72
N VAL A 85 1.93 2.29 -2.64
CA VAL A 85 1.34 3.63 -2.54
C VAL A 85 2.28 4.70 -3.05
N THR A 86 3.54 4.72 -2.61
CA THR A 86 4.48 5.79 -2.98
C THR A 86 4.73 5.83 -4.47
N LEU A 87 4.83 4.66 -5.11
CA LEU A 87 4.99 4.57 -6.56
C LEU A 87 3.64 4.59 -7.29
N GLY A 88 2.61 3.96 -6.71
CA GLY A 88 1.28 3.86 -7.32
C GLY A 88 0.51 5.17 -7.38
N ILE A 89 0.72 6.08 -6.41
CA ILE A 89 -0.06 7.33 -6.33
C ILE A 89 0.15 8.25 -7.53
N ALA A 90 1.32 8.22 -8.14
CA ALA A 90 1.62 9.02 -9.34
C ALA A 90 0.84 8.54 -10.58
N LEU A 91 0.35 7.31 -10.58
CA LEU A 91 -0.49 6.76 -11.66
C LEU A 91 -1.95 7.19 -11.55
N VAL A 92 -2.36 7.77 -10.42
CA VAL A 92 -3.74 8.24 -10.20
C VAL A 92 -3.83 9.71 -10.66
N PRO A 93 -4.53 10.01 -11.77
CA PRO A 93 -4.47 11.33 -12.42
C PRO A 93 -5.07 12.48 -11.59
N TYR A 94 -5.86 12.17 -10.57
CA TYR A 94 -6.45 13.14 -9.63
C TYR A 94 -5.77 13.17 -8.26
N SER A 95 -4.64 12.48 -8.11
CA SER A 95 -3.85 12.52 -6.87
C SER A 95 -3.04 13.83 -6.76
N MET A 96 -2.66 14.18 -5.52
CA MET A 96 -1.77 15.32 -5.27
C MET A 96 -0.44 15.19 -6.01
N ALA A 97 0.12 13.97 -6.09
CA ALA A 97 1.37 13.71 -6.81
C ALA A 97 1.23 13.96 -8.32
N ALA A 98 0.14 13.50 -8.93
CA ALA A 98 -0.14 13.75 -10.34
C ALA A 98 -0.32 15.26 -10.62
N PHE A 99 -1.01 15.98 -9.74
CA PHE A 99 -1.12 17.45 -9.85
C PHE A 99 0.24 18.14 -9.86
N PHE A 100 1.13 17.73 -8.96
CA PHE A 100 2.47 18.30 -8.92
C PHE A 100 3.23 18.02 -10.21
N ILE A 101 3.21 16.80 -10.71
CA ILE A 101 3.88 16.39 -11.95
C ILE A 101 3.34 17.19 -13.15
N VAL A 102 2.02 17.27 -13.30
CA VAL A 102 1.35 18.04 -14.36
C VAL A 102 1.70 19.52 -14.26
N GLY A 103 1.73 20.06 -13.04
CA GLY A 103 2.07 21.47 -12.80
C GLY A 103 3.51 21.84 -13.20
N VAL A 104 4.45 20.93 -12.92
CA VAL A 104 5.88 21.14 -13.24
C VAL A 104 6.19 20.86 -14.71
N LEU A 105 5.72 19.73 -15.23
CA LEU A 105 6.02 19.31 -16.60
C LEU A 105 5.11 19.98 -17.64
N LYS A 106 3.98 20.56 -17.20
CA LYS A 106 2.95 21.18 -18.06
C LYS A 106 2.44 20.26 -19.17
N ILE A 107 2.35 18.97 -18.86
CA ILE A 107 1.79 17.93 -19.72
C ILE A 107 0.61 17.28 -19.02
N ASP A 108 -0.31 16.70 -19.79
CA ASP A 108 -1.48 16.03 -19.22
C ASP A 108 -1.10 14.73 -18.49
N ALA A 109 -1.84 14.39 -17.40
CA ALA A 109 -1.57 13.17 -16.65
C ALA A 109 -1.61 11.92 -17.54
N MET A 110 -2.54 11.88 -18.49
CA MET A 110 -2.66 10.77 -19.45
C MET A 110 -1.47 10.62 -20.38
N GLN A 111 -0.65 11.66 -20.54
CA GLN A 111 0.52 11.62 -21.42
C GLN A 111 1.74 11.01 -20.72
N TYR A 112 1.95 11.25 -19.41
CA TYR A 112 3.11 10.71 -18.70
C TYR A 112 2.88 9.31 -18.12
N ILE A 113 1.64 8.94 -17.76
CA ILE A 113 1.30 7.64 -17.13
C ILE A 113 1.84 6.44 -17.91
N PRO A 114 1.71 6.36 -19.26
CA PRO A 114 2.25 5.24 -20.02
C PRO A 114 3.78 5.14 -19.98
N TYR A 115 4.47 6.26 -19.77
CA TYR A 115 5.94 6.34 -19.71
C TYR A 115 6.50 6.15 -18.30
N ALA A 116 5.64 6.06 -17.30
CA ALA A 116 6.02 5.85 -15.90
C ALA A 116 6.39 4.37 -15.63
N PHE A 117 7.36 3.82 -16.41
CA PHE A 117 7.75 2.41 -16.35
C PHE A 117 8.11 1.92 -14.95
N VAL A 118 8.79 2.76 -14.18
CA VAL A 118 9.16 2.46 -12.80
C VAL A 118 7.92 2.13 -11.96
N ASN A 119 6.88 2.94 -12.07
CA ASN A 119 5.65 2.80 -11.30
C ASN A 119 4.86 1.53 -11.67
N TRP A 120 5.02 1.03 -12.91
CA TRP A 120 4.41 -0.22 -13.38
C TRP A 120 5.21 -1.46 -12.97
N ILE A 121 6.54 -1.35 -12.96
CA ILE A 121 7.44 -2.48 -12.73
C ILE A 121 7.51 -2.84 -11.24
N PHE A 122 7.54 -1.86 -10.33
CA PHE A 122 7.72 -2.11 -8.89
C PHE A 122 6.65 -3.01 -8.25
N PRO A 123 5.35 -2.87 -8.54
CA PRO A 123 4.33 -3.80 -8.02
C PRO A 123 4.58 -5.25 -8.44
N ILE A 124 5.10 -5.45 -9.66
CA ILE A 124 5.42 -6.80 -10.17
C ILE A 124 6.59 -7.39 -9.38
N PHE A 125 7.63 -6.59 -9.09
CA PHE A 125 8.74 -7.02 -8.24
C PHE A 125 8.27 -7.35 -6.82
N SER A 126 7.42 -6.52 -6.22
CA SER A 126 6.88 -6.75 -4.88
C SER A 126 6.08 -8.07 -4.82
N LEU A 127 5.30 -8.38 -5.87
CA LEU A 127 4.60 -9.65 -6.00
C LEU A 127 5.56 -10.83 -6.15
N THR A 128 6.56 -10.73 -7.01
CA THR A 128 7.54 -11.83 -7.20
C THR A 128 8.30 -12.13 -5.92
N TYR A 129 8.71 -11.13 -5.15
CA TYR A 129 9.31 -11.33 -3.83
C TYR A 129 8.33 -11.97 -2.83
N GLY A 130 7.06 -11.59 -2.88
CA GLY A 130 6.00 -12.16 -2.05
C GLY A 130 5.77 -13.65 -2.30
N PHE A 131 5.80 -14.08 -3.55
CA PHE A 131 5.58 -15.47 -3.93
C PHE A 131 6.84 -16.33 -3.82
N THR A 132 8.02 -15.81 -4.12
CA THR A 132 9.29 -16.55 -4.03
C THR A 132 9.76 -16.74 -2.58
N GLY A 133 9.21 -15.98 -1.63
CA GLY A 133 9.62 -16.07 -0.22
C GLY A 133 11.03 -15.53 0.07
N PHE A 134 11.74 -15.07 -0.95
CA PHE A 134 13.16 -14.66 -0.84
C PHE A 134 13.38 -13.44 0.06
N ALA A 135 12.37 -12.59 0.20
CA ALA A 135 12.42 -11.39 1.04
C ALA A 135 11.38 -11.42 2.19
N ILE A 136 10.80 -12.57 2.49
CA ILE A 136 9.91 -12.75 3.64
C ILE A 136 10.78 -13.05 4.86
N TRP A 137 11.17 -11.99 5.56
CA TRP A 137 11.90 -12.14 6.82
C TRP A 137 10.91 -12.55 7.90
N LYS A 138 11.06 -13.80 8.39
CA LYS A 138 10.30 -14.32 9.53
C LYS A 138 10.83 -13.71 10.82
N ILE A 139 9.94 -13.51 11.77
CA ILE A 139 10.32 -13.08 13.13
C ILE A 139 11.13 -14.22 13.74
N ASN A 140 12.41 -13.98 14.00
CA ASN A 140 13.24 -14.91 14.76
C ASN A 140 12.79 -14.82 16.23
N LYS A 141 12.17 -15.86 16.76
CA LYS A 141 11.68 -15.89 18.16
C LYS A 141 12.81 -15.75 19.19
N ASP A 142 14.06 -15.95 18.75
CA ASP A 142 15.23 -15.89 19.62
C ASP A 142 15.79 -14.44 19.80
N ALA A 143 15.31 -13.44 19.03
CA ALA A 143 15.74 -12.05 19.15
C ALA A 143 14.89 -11.22 20.13
N GLY A 144 13.92 -11.85 20.82
CA GLY A 144 13.02 -11.17 21.78
C GLY A 144 13.65 -10.84 23.14
N ASN A 145 14.98 -10.94 23.28
CA ASN A 145 15.68 -10.64 24.53
C ASN A 145 16.78 -9.58 24.36
N SER A 146 16.60 -8.63 23.49
CA SER A 146 17.50 -7.46 23.40
C SER A 146 16.93 -6.32 24.26
N PRO A 147 17.69 -5.83 25.26
CA PRO A 147 17.21 -4.87 26.28
C PRO A 147 17.03 -3.42 25.78
N ALA A 148 16.93 -3.20 24.48
CA ALA A 148 16.96 -1.83 23.92
C ALA A 148 15.57 -1.19 23.68
N GLU A 149 14.46 -1.84 24.03
CA GLU A 149 13.11 -1.26 23.83
C GLU A 149 12.34 -1.00 25.14
N SER A 150 13.01 -0.96 26.29
CA SER A 150 12.36 -0.64 27.57
C SER A 150 12.48 0.83 27.99
N GLU A 151 13.13 1.68 27.20
CA GLU A 151 13.30 3.12 27.50
C GLU A 151 12.92 3.99 26.29
N ALA A 152 11.64 4.04 25.93
CA ALA A 152 11.08 5.16 25.14
C ALA A 152 9.58 5.29 25.39
#